data_85806d1b24e586e64c0ad0040833c388
#
_entry.id   85806d1b24e586e64c0ad0040833c388
#
_cell.length_a   1.000
_cell.length_b   1.000
_cell.length_c   1.000
_cell.angle_alpha   90.00
_cell.angle_beta   90.00
_cell.angle_gamma   90.00
#
_symmetry.space_group_name_H-M   'P 1'
#
loop_
_entity.id
_entity.type
_entity.pdbx_description
1 polymer ?
#
loop_
_entity_poly.entity_id
_entity_poly.type
_entity_poly.pdbx_seq_one_letter_code
_entity_poly.pdbx_strand_id
1 'polypeptide(L)'
;MDFLKDIVKEIGDDYTKLASDISDSESFIDTGSLVFNGLVSGSIFGGVSSNKITAIAGESSTGKTFFALAVAKNFLDANPDAYVLYFDTESSITRALLESRNIDTKRFVVINVVTIEEFRTKALKAVDKYLQMPIEDRKPCMFVLDSLGMLSTEKEITDALNDKQVRDMTKSQLVKGAFRMLTLKLGQANIPLIVTNHTYDVIGSYVPTKEMGGGSGLKYAASTIIYLTKKKEKDQKEVVGNIIKAKTAKSRLSKENKDVEIRLFYDERGLDRYYGLLDLGEIGDLWKNVAGRYEIHGKKVYAKEIYKNPDTYFTPEVLQALDEIAQKEFSYGS
;
A
#
# COMPACT_ATOMS: atom_id res chain seq x y z
N MET A 1 16.94 -35.26 13.48
CA MET A 1 17.02 -33.83 13.88
C MET A 1 18.36 -33.21 13.49
N ASP A 2 19.41 -33.97 13.44
CA ASP A 2 20.74 -33.47 13.08
C ASP A 2 20.87 -33.10 11.59
N PHE A 3 20.31 -33.93 10.68
CA PHE A 3 20.42 -33.71 9.24
C PHE A 3 19.92 -32.33 8.76
N LEU A 4 18.78 -31.85 9.25
CA LEU A 4 18.26 -30.53 8.85
C LEU A 4 19.15 -29.39 9.34
N LYS A 5 19.65 -29.50 10.58
CA LYS A 5 20.60 -28.52 11.12
C LYS A 5 21.94 -28.55 10.41
N ASP A 6 22.38 -29.74 10.02
CA ASP A 6 23.62 -29.90 9.26
C ASP A 6 23.52 -29.27 7.88
N ILE A 7 22.38 -29.44 7.16
CA ILE A 7 22.14 -28.77 5.87
C ILE A 7 22.12 -27.25 6.02
N VAL A 8 21.41 -26.71 7.03
CA VAL A 8 21.36 -25.25 7.28
C VAL A 8 22.78 -24.72 7.50
N LYS A 9 23.59 -25.44 8.26
CA LYS A 9 24.99 -25.09 8.54
C LYS A 9 25.88 -25.21 7.31
N GLU A 10 25.67 -26.23 6.47
CA GLU A 10 26.45 -26.46 5.26
C GLU A 10 26.16 -25.42 4.16
N ILE A 11 24.88 -25.02 3.99
CA ILE A 11 24.49 -23.92 3.09
C ILE A 11 25.07 -22.60 3.57
N GLY A 12 25.10 -22.34 4.88
CA GLY A 12 25.88 -21.32 5.56
C GLY A 12 25.57 -19.85 5.20
N ASP A 13 24.37 -19.58 4.66
CA ASP A 13 23.92 -18.21 4.42
C ASP A 13 22.96 -17.72 5.54
N ASP A 14 22.88 -16.39 5.71
CA ASP A 14 22.05 -15.75 6.76
C ASP A 14 20.54 -15.92 6.54
N TYR A 15 20.12 -16.42 5.37
CA TYR A 15 18.72 -16.50 4.95
C TYR A 15 18.16 -17.92 4.99
N THR A 16 19.02 -18.93 5.12
CA THR A 16 18.63 -20.34 5.26
C THR A 16 18.35 -20.64 6.74
N LYS A 17 17.10 -20.93 7.07
CA LYS A 17 16.63 -21.17 8.45
C LYS A 17 15.69 -22.37 8.50
N LEU A 18 15.62 -23.03 9.65
CA LEU A 18 14.53 -23.95 9.91
C LEU A 18 13.19 -23.18 9.95
N ALA A 19 12.11 -23.80 9.52
CA ALA A 19 10.80 -23.17 9.58
C ALA A 19 10.39 -22.75 11.00
N SER A 20 10.80 -23.54 12.02
CA SER A 20 10.62 -23.21 13.44
C SER A 20 11.33 -21.91 13.88
N ASP A 21 12.36 -21.51 13.14
CA ASP A 21 13.20 -20.35 13.49
C ASP A 21 12.81 -19.10 12.66
N ILE A 22 11.80 -19.24 11.81
CA ILE A 22 11.18 -18.11 11.11
C ILE A 22 10.28 -17.41 12.13
N SER A 23 10.55 -16.13 12.39
CA SER A 23 9.64 -15.35 13.22
C SER A 23 8.33 -15.11 12.47
N ASP A 24 7.22 -15.54 13.04
CA ASP A 24 5.87 -15.28 12.50
C ASP A 24 5.42 -13.81 12.71
N SER A 25 6.27 -12.98 13.29
CA SER A 25 5.97 -11.56 13.51
C SER A 25 6.00 -10.80 12.16
N GLU A 26 4.92 -10.90 11.39
CA GLU A 26 4.66 -9.92 10.34
C GLU A 26 4.48 -8.56 11.02
N SER A 27 5.37 -7.64 10.78
CA SER A 27 5.19 -6.26 11.17
C SER A 27 4.43 -5.51 10.07
N PHE A 28 3.57 -4.60 10.50
CA PHE A 28 2.71 -3.84 9.61
C PHE A 28 3.01 -2.35 9.74
N ILE A 29 2.73 -1.63 8.67
CA ILE A 29 2.84 -0.17 8.61
C ILE A 29 1.43 0.38 8.52
N ASP A 30 1.05 1.19 9.50
CA ASP A 30 -0.26 1.86 9.54
C ASP A 30 -0.46 2.70 8.28
N THR A 31 -1.59 2.53 7.63
CA THR A 31 -1.94 3.28 6.42
C THR A 31 -2.49 4.68 6.70
N GLY A 32 -2.84 4.94 7.96
CA GLY A 32 -3.55 6.15 8.39
C GLY A 32 -5.06 6.01 8.42
N SER A 33 -5.63 4.91 7.94
CA SER A 33 -7.06 4.58 8.01
C SER A 33 -7.24 3.21 8.63
N LEU A 34 -7.97 3.13 9.74
CA LEU A 34 -8.17 1.88 10.49
C LEU A 34 -8.90 0.82 9.66
N VAL A 35 -9.95 1.20 8.95
CA VAL A 35 -10.68 0.25 8.11
C VAL A 35 -9.84 -0.24 6.93
N PHE A 36 -8.96 0.60 6.39
CA PHE A 36 -8.05 0.20 5.32
C PHE A 36 -6.95 -0.73 5.83
N ASN A 37 -6.45 -0.53 7.05
CA ASN A 37 -5.59 -1.49 7.73
C ASN A 37 -6.25 -2.87 7.79
N GLY A 38 -7.51 -2.93 8.27
CA GLY A 38 -8.31 -4.15 8.30
C GLY A 38 -8.41 -4.84 6.94
N LEU A 39 -8.72 -4.07 5.89
CA LEU A 39 -8.82 -4.61 4.53
C LEU A 39 -7.53 -5.27 4.05
N VAL A 40 -6.36 -4.69 4.31
CA VAL A 40 -5.08 -5.15 3.76
C VAL A 40 -4.38 -6.20 4.61
N SER A 41 -4.61 -6.23 5.92
CA SER A 41 -3.93 -7.14 6.87
C SER A 41 -4.86 -8.07 7.65
N GLY A 42 -6.16 -7.80 7.65
CA GLY A 42 -7.12 -8.50 8.51
C GLY A 42 -7.32 -7.87 9.89
N SER A 43 -6.52 -6.88 10.29
CA SER A 43 -6.62 -6.18 11.58
C SER A 43 -6.65 -4.67 11.38
N ILE A 44 -7.55 -3.95 12.07
CA ILE A 44 -7.57 -2.48 12.02
C ILE A 44 -6.30 -1.86 12.65
N PHE A 45 -5.59 -2.61 13.48
CA PHE A 45 -4.29 -2.23 14.05
C PHE A 45 -3.10 -2.68 13.21
N GLY A 46 -3.34 -3.36 12.08
CA GLY A 46 -2.32 -3.80 11.14
C GLY A 46 -1.96 -2.74 10.12
N GLY A 47 -2.06 -3.09 8.84
CA GLY A 47 -1.76 -2.21 7.71
C GLY A 47 -0.97 -2.90 6.60
N VAL A 48 -0.09 -2.15 5.92
CA VAL A 48 0.75 -2.69 4.85
C VAL A 48 1.88 -3.53 5.45
N SER A 49 2.12 -4.72 4.91
CA SER A 49 3.22 -5.58 5.36
C SER A 49 4.58 -4.92 5.18
N SER A 50 5.42 -4.98 6.21
CA SER A 50 6.74 -4.33 6.27
C SER A 50 7.83 -4.97 5.40
N ASN A 51 7.54 -6.11 4.74
CA ASN A 51 8.54 -6.86 3.96
C ASN A 51 8.00 -7.39 2.62
N LYS A 52 6.87 -6.87 2.14
CA LYS A 52 6.23 -7.32 0.90
C LYS A 52 6.04 -6.18 -0.08
N ILE A 53 5.67 -6.54 -1.30
CA ILE A 53 5.27 -5.59 -2.34
C ILE A 53 3.75 -5.42 -2.27
N THR A 54 3.31 -4.18 -2.08
CA THR A 54 1.90 -3.79 -2.12
C THR A 54 1.65 -2.87 -3.31
N ALA A 55 0.71 -3.23 -4.16
CA ALA A 55 0.32 -2.44 -5.32
C ALA A 55 -1.01 -1.73 -5.08
N ILE A 56 -1.05 -0.43 -5.36
CA ILE A 56 -2.23 0.44 -5.29
C ILE A 56 -2.53 0.94 -6.69
N ALA A 57 -3.62 0.49 -7.27
CA ALA A 57 -4.00 0.81 -8.64
C ALA A 57 -5.33 1.57 -8.71
N GLY A 58 -5.47 2.46 -9.66
CA GLY A 58 -6.69 3.24 -9.87
C GLY A 58 -6.55 4.26 -10.97
N GLU A 59 -7.66 4.87 -11.35
CA GLU A 59 -7.66 5.97 -12.32
C GLU A 59 -6.85 7.17 -11.83
N SER A 60 -6.66 8.13 -12.72
CA SER A 60 -6.03 9.40 -12.35
C SER A 60 -6.81 10.10 -11.24
N SER A 61 -6.08 10.75 -10.34
CA SER A 61 -6.64 11.51 -9.21
C SER A 61 -7.51 10.67 -8.25
N THR A 62 -7.30 9.36 -8.13
CA THR A 62 -7.94 8.53 -7.09
C THR A 62 -7.20 8.59 -5.74
N GLY A 63 -6.11 9.38 -5.65
CA GLY A 63 -5.36 9.54 -4.40
C GLY A 63 -4.19 8.57 -4.20
N LYS A 64 -3.76 7.82 -5.24
CA LYS A 64 -2.68 6.82 -5.15
C LYS A 64 -1.39 7.36 -4.51
N THR A 65 -0.86 8.48 -5.05
CA THR A 65 0.28 9.20 -4.49
C THR A 65 0.05 9.60 -3.04
N PHE A 66 -1.16 10.05 -2.73
CA PHE A 66 -1.53 10.43 -1.37
C PHE A 66 -1.45 9.25 -0.39
N PHE A 67 -1.99 8.08 -0.78
CA PHE A 67 -1.88 6.87 0.03
C PHE A 67 -0.42 6.42 0.20
N ALA A 68 0.38 6.47 -0.87
CA ALA A 68 1.80 6.13 -0.80
C ALA A 68 2.56 7.05 0.17
N LEU A 69 2.29 8.36 0.13
CA LEU A 69 2.89 9.34 1.05
C LEU A 69 2.39 9.17 2.50
N ALA A 70 1.11 8.83 2.70
CA ALA A 70 0.58 8.57 4.05
C ALA A 70 1.24 7.35 4.69
N VAL A 71 1.40 6.26 3.95
CA VAL A 71 2.11 5.06 4.42
C VAL A 71 3.58 5.39 4.71
N ALA A 72 4.26 6.14 3.82
CA ALA A 72 5.65 6.55 4.02
C ALA A 72 5.81 7.45 5.25
N LYS A 73 4.88 8.38 5.49
CA LYS A 73 4.86 9.22 6.69
C LYS A 73 4.73 8.37 7.95
N ASN A 74 3.73 7.50 8.01
CA ASN A 74 3.49 6.67 9.18
C ASN A 74 4.67 5.71 9.46
N PHE A 75 5.33 5.23 8.39
CA PHE A 75 6.55 4.45 8.52
C PHE A 75 7.69 5.25 9.17
N LEU A 76 7.90 6.49 8.74
CA LEU A 76 8.92 7.39 9.32
C LEU A 76 8.58 7.79 10.77
N ASP A 77 7.31 8.00 11.08
CA ASP A 77 6.86 8.37 12.42
C ASP A 77 7.03 7.22 13.42
N ALA A 78 6.72 6.00 12.99
CA ALA A 78 6.88 4.80 13.81
C ALA A 78 8.36 4.39 14.02
N ASN A 79 9.26 4.84 13.13
CA ASN A 79 10.67 4.46 13.13
C ASN A 79 11.56 5.72 13.02
N PRO A 80 12.05 6.27 14.15
CA PRO A 80 12.80 7.53 14.16
C PRO A 80 14.06 7.54 13.29
N ASP A 81 14.72 6.38 13.13
CA ASP A 81 15.95 6.20 12.34
C ASP A 81 15.68 5.75 10.90
N ALA A 82 14.42 5.56 10.51
CA ALA A 82 14.06 5.06 9.19
C ALA A 82 14.27 6.10 8.08
N TYR A 83 14.37 5.59 6.85
CA TYR A 83 14.39 6.42 5.65
C TYR A 83 13.55 5.81 4.54
N VAL A 84 13.13 6.69 3.61
CA VAL A 84 12.30 6.32 2.44
C VAL A 84 13.08 6.66 1.17
N LEU A 85 13.12 5.70 0.22
CA LEU A 85 13.57 5.91 -1.14
C LEU A 85 12.35 5.94 -2.05
N TYR A 86 12.05 7.12 -2.59
CA TYR A 86 10.87 7.36 -3.42
C TYR A 86 11.29 7.51 -4.88
N PHE A 87 10.92 6.54 -5.71
CA PHE A 87 11.16 6.56 -7.15
C PHE A 87 9.99 7.31 -7.82
N ASP A 88 10.26 8.55 -8.19
CA ASP A 88 9.28 9.47 -8.80
C ASP A 88 9.38 9.41 -10.33
N THR A 89 8.28 9.06 -10.98
CA THR A 89 8.21 8.95 -12.45
C THR A 89 7.47 10.11 -13.10
N GLU A 90 6.80 10.95 -12.30
CA GLU A 90 5.95 12.05 -12.76
C GLU A 90 6.53 13.42 -12.40
N SER A 91 7.68 13.47 -11.71
CA SER A 91 8.26 14.69 -11.15
C SER A 91 7.27 15.47 -10.27
N SER A 92 6.43 14.72 -9.56
CA SER A 92 5.31 15.25 -8.76
C SER A 92 5.70 15.60 -7.33
N ILE A 93 6.81 15.04 -6.84
CA ILE A 93 7.24 15.20 -5.45
C ILE A 93 8.10 16.45 -5.30
N THR A 94 7.58 17.40 -4.54
CA THR A 94 8.27 18.63 -4.19
C THR A 94 8.50 18.71 -2.68
N ARG A 95 9.51 19.49 -2.27
CA ARG A 95 9.77 19.74 -0.85
C ARG A 95 8.53 20.33 -0.14
N ALA A 96 7.86 21.29 -0.77
CA ALA A 96 6.64 21.91 -0.22
C ALA A 96 5.51 20.88 -0.02
N LEU A 97 5.35 19.92 -0.95
CA LEU A 97 4.37 18.84 -0.80
C LEU A 97 4.70 17.95 0.40
N LEU A 98 5.96 17.56 0.57
CA LEU A 98 6.38 16.72 1.70
C LEU A 98 6.19 17.45 3.03
N GLU A 99 6.62 18.71 3.12
CA GLU A 99 6.46 19.54 4.31
C GLU A 99 4.99 19.78 4.67
N SER A 100 4.11 20.02 3.67
CA SER A 100 2.66 20.16 3.91
C SER A 100 1.99 18.88 4.43
N ARG A 101 2.65 17.74 4.29
CA ARG A 101 2.22 16.43 4.81
C ARG A 101 2.95 16.03 6.09
N ASN A 102 3.72 16.93 6.68
CA ASN A 102 4.55 16.67 7.86
C ASN A 102 5.50 15.48 7.67
N ILE A 103 6.07 15.32 6.46
CA ILE A 103 7.08 14.30 6.16
C ILE A 103 8.46 14.90 6.38
N ASP A 104 9.29 14.22 7.16
CA ASP A 104 10.68 14.64 7.41
C ASP A 104 11.52 14.49 6.13
N THR A 105 11.80 15.61 5.48
CA THR A 105 12.54 15.67 4.23
C THR A 105 14.01 15.25 4.35
N LYS A 106 14.58 15.21 5.56
CA LYS A 106 15.96 14.75 5.79
C LYS A 106 16.08 13.22 5.72
N ARG A 107 14.98 12.51 5.90
CA ARG A 107 14.91 11.05 5.85
C ARG A 107 14.20 10.53 4.60
N PHE A 108 13.97 11.40 3.61
CA PHE A 108 13.20 11.10 2.40
C PHE A 108 14.03 11.43 1.17
N VAL A 109 14.39 10.41 0.38
CA VAL A 109 15.19 10.56 -0.84
C VAL A 109 14.30 10.42 -2.06
N VAL A 110 14.21 11.45 -2.89
CA VAL A 110 13.49 11.42 -4.17
C VAL A 110 14.46 11.03 -5.28
N ILE A 111 14.11 10.00 -6.05
CA ILE A 111 14.91 9.42 -7.13
C ILE A 111 14.08 9.47 -8.40
N ASN A 112 14.37 10.41 -9.29
CA ASN A 112 13.68 10.46 -10.57
C ASN A 112 14.10 9.29 -11.45
N VAL A 113 13.11 8.64 -12.07
CA VAL A 113 13.27 7.51 -12.97
C VAL A 113 12.33 7.63 -14.17
N VAL A 114 12.82 7.32 -15.35
CA VAL A 114 12.09 7.44 -16.60
C VAL A 114 11.80 6.07 -17.22
N THR A 115 12.73 5.12 -17.05
CA THR A 115 12.61 3.79 -17.65
C THR A 115 12.56 2.68 -16.60
N ILE A 116 12.01 1.54 -17.01
CA ILE A 116 11.95 0.32 -16.19
C ILE A 116 13.36 -0.17 -15.87
N GLU A 117 14.27 -0.08 -16.83
CA GLU A 117 15.68 -0.45 -16.70
C GLU A 117 16.39 0.42 -15.68
N GLU A 118 16.13 1.73 -15.71
CA GLU A 118 16.68 2.69 -14.77
C GLU A 118 16.17 2.44 -13.35
N PHE A 119 14.84 2.29 -13.17
CA PHE A 119 14.24 1.92 -11.89
C PHE A 119 14.86 0.63 -11.34
N ARG A 120 14.87 -0.45 -12.14
CA ARG A 120 15.46 -1.72 -11.76
C ARG A 120 16.89 -1.56 -11.28
N THR A 121 17.71 -0.84 -12.05
CA THR A 121 19.14 -0.69 -11.77
C THR A 121 19.36 0.10 -10.48
N LYS A 122 18.67 1.23 -10.29
CA LYS A 122 18.79 2.06 -9.09
C LYS A 122 18.27 1.33 -7.84
N ALA A 123 17.12 0.64 -7.95
CA ALA A 123 16.55 -0.12 -6.83
C ALA A 123 17.44 -1.31 -6.43
N LEU A 124 17.99 -2.07 -7.40
CA LEU A 124 18.93 -3.16 -7.11
C LEU A 124 20.21 -2.64 -6.45
N LYS A 125 20.80 -1.56 -6.95
CA LYS A 125 21.98 -0.95 -6.32
C LYS A 125 21.71 -0.54 -4.87
N ALA A 126 20.55 0.05 -4.60
CA ALA A 126 20.18 0.48 -3.26
C ALA A 126 20.02 -0.70 -2.30
N VAL A 127 19.27 -1.73 -2.71
CA VAL A 127 19.06 -2.92 -1.86
C VAL A 127 20.33 -3.74 -1.66
N ASP A 128 21.19 -3.87 -2.70
CA ASP A 128 22.47 -4.57 -2.57
C ASP A 128 23.41 -3.86 -1.61
N LYS A 129 23.50 -2.53 -1.68
CA LYS A 129 24.27 -1.74 -0.73
C LYS A 129 23.74 -1.90 0.70
N TYR A 130 22.42 -1.93 0.87
CA TYR A 130 21.79 -2.15 2.17
C TYR A 130 22.11 -3.55 2.73
N LEU A 131 22.04 -4.59 1.90
CA LEU A 131 22.35 -5.97 2.30
C LEU A 131 23.84 -6.20 2.63
N GLN A 132 24.74 -5.38 2.09
CA GLN A 132 26.17 -5.41 2.42
C GLN A 132 26.50 -4.79 3.77
N MET A 133 25.58 -4.02 4.36
CA MET A 133 25.77 -3.46 5.71
C MET A 133 25.62 -4.57 6.76
N PRO A 134 26.37 -4.53 7.88
CA PRO A 134 26.11 -5.37 9.03
C PRO A 134 24.63 -5.27 9.48
N ILE A 135 24.03 -6.37 9.92
CA ILE A 135 22.60 -6.40 10.26
C ILE A 135 22.27 -5.37 11.35
N GLU A 136 23.13 -5.19 12.32
CA GLU A 136 23.02 -4.25 13.44
C GLU A 136 23.04 -2.77 13.00
N ASP A 137 23.63 -2.48 11.85
CA ASP A 137 23.73 -1.12 11.30
C ASP A 137 22.56 -0.79 10.35
N ARG A 138 21.75 -1.80 9.98
CA ARG A 138 20.63 -1.61 9.06
C ARG A 138 19.48 -0.89 9.75
N LYS A 139 19.22 0.34 9.31
CA LYS A 139 18.04 1.11 9.76
C LYS A 139 16.82 0.74 8.91
N PRO A 140 15.59 0.78 9.45
CA PRO A 140 14.41 0.51 8.65
C PRO A 140 14.38 1.37 7.38
N CYS A 141 14.07 0.73 6.25
CA CYS A 141 14.04 1.39 4.95
C CYS A 141 12.76 0.99 4.20
N MET A 142 12.15 1.93 3.49
CA MET A 142 10.99 1.70 2.64
C MET A 142 11.28 2.18 1.23
N PHE A 143 10.80 1.44 0.22
CA PHE A 143 10.80 1.85 -1.17
C PHE A 143 9.38 2.20 -1.63
N VAL A 144 9.28 3.25 -2.44
CA VAL A 144 8.03 3.62 -3.13
C VAL A 144 8.32 3.81 -4.60
N LEU A 145 7.49 3.27 -5.49
CA LEU A 145 7.50 3.55 -6.93
C LEU A 145 6.18 4.22 -7.32
N ASP A 146 6.22 5.47 -7.72
CA ASP A 146 5.04 6.24 -8.11
C ASP A 146 5.29 6.93 -9.45
N SER A 147 4.74 6.42 -10.55
CA SER A 147 3.93 5.23 -10.74
C SER A 147 4.55 4.28 -11.78
N LEU A 148 4.32 2.98 -11.65
CA LEU A 148 4.82 2.00 -12.63
C LEU A 148 4.30 2.28 -14.05
N GLY A 149 3.05 2.73 -14.17
CA GLY A 149 2.42 2.97 -15.47
C GLY A 149 3.10 4.03 -16.32
N MET A 150 3.81 4.98 -15.70
CA MET A 150 4.49 6.09 -16.39
C MET A 150 5.89 5.72 -16.88
N LEU A 151 6.47 4.62 -16.41
CA LEU A 151 7.78 4.18 -16.89
C LEU A 151 7.72 3.74 -18.35
N SER A 152 8.63 4.26 -19.15
CA SER A 152 8.92 3.79 -20.51
C SER A 152 9.96 2.66 -20.49
N THR A 153 10.35 2.16 -21.66
CA THR A 153 11.55 1.36 -21.83
C THR A 153 12.63 2.20 -22.55
N GLU A 154 13.88 1.85 -22.38
CA GLU A 154 14.98 2.50 -23.15
C GLU A 154 14.73 2.39 -24.67
N LYS A 155 14.12 1.28 -25.10
CA LYS A 155 13.74 1.05 -26.48
C LYS A 155 12.62 2.02 -26.93
N GLU A 156 11.55 2.19 -26.14
CA GLU A 156 10.48 3.16 -26.43
C GLU A 156 11.05 4.57 -26.62
N ILE A 157 11.97 5.00 -25.78
CA ILE A 157 12.63 6.31 -25.89
C ILE A 157 13.48 6.40 -27.18
N THR A 158 14.30 5.39 -27.44
CA THR A 158 15.17 5.35 -28.63
C THR A 158 14.36 5.33 -29.91
N ASP A 159 13.27 4.57 -29.96
CA ASP A 159 12.39 4.51 -31.14
C ASP A 159 11.66 5.84 -31.35
N ALA A 160 11.21 6.51 -30.29
CA ALA A 160 10.60 7.83 -30.37
C ALA A 160 11.55 8.90 -30.89
N LEU A 161 12.82 8.89 -30.44
CA LEU A 161 13.86 9.83 -30.91
C LEU A 161 14.20 9.62 -32.41
N ASN A 162 13.99 8.42 -32.95
CA ASN A 162 14.22 8.07 -34.35
C ASN A 162 12.92 8.06 -35.20
N ASP A 163 11.85 8.71 -34.73
CA ASP A 163 10.53 8.77 -35.41
C ASP A 163 9.94 7.40 -35.76
N LYS A 164 10.30 6.34 -35.03
CA LYS A 164 9.77 5.00 -35.25
C LYS A 164 8.51 4.79 -34.41
N GLN A 165 7.39 4.60 -35.03
CA GLN A 165 6.11 4.28 -34.39
C GLN A 165 5.93 2.78 -34.19
N VAL A 166 6.83 2.14 -33.45
CA VAL A 166 6.76 0.70 -33.18
C VAL A 166 6.39 0.48 -31.71
N ARG A 167 5.29 -0.28 -31.49
CA ARG A 167 4.89 -0.66 -30.15
C ARG A 167 5.95 -1.60 -29.53
N ASP A 168 6.50 -1.23 -28.38
CA ASP A 168 7.43 -2.09 -27.66
C ASP A 168 6.69 -3.25 -26.98
N MET A 169 6.87 -4.46 -27.52
CA MET A 169 6.29 -5.69 -26.96
C MET A 169 7.11 -6.24 -25.79
N THR A 170 8.29 -5.67 -25.49
CA THR A 170 9.20 -6.18 -24.44
C THR A 170 8.91 -5.60 -23.07
N LYS A 171 8.15 -4.49 -22.97
CA LYS A 171 7.82 -3.79 -21.73
C LYS A 171 7.34 -4.73 -20.63
N SER A 172 6.38 -5.61 -20.92
CA SER A 172 5.85 -6.58 -19.95
C SER A 172 6.91 -7.56 -19.44
N GLN A 173 7.87 -7.96 -20.30
CA GLN A 173 8.96 -8.86 -19.91
C GLN A 173 9.96 -8.12 -19.03
N LEU A 174 10.29 -6.87 -19.33
CA LEU A 174 11.17 -6.03 -18.51
C LEU A 174 10.60 -5.80 -17.12
N VAL A 175 9.32 -5.46 -17.03
CA VAL A 175 8.60 -5.34 -15.75
C VAL A 175 8.67 -6.65 -14.96
N LYS A 176 8.34 -7.78 -15.61
CA LYS A 176 8.42 -9.11 -14.97
C LYS A 176 9.83 -9.42 -14.48
N GLY A 177 10.85 -9.12 -15.30
CA GLY A 177 12.25 -9.29 -14.94
C GLY A 177 12.69 -8.46 -13.75
N ALA A 178 12.32 -7.17 -13.73
CA ALA A 178 12.63 -6.24 -12.65
C ALA A 178 12.04 -6.71 -11.31
N PHE A 179 10.74 -6.99 -11.26
CA PHE A 179 10.10 -7.44 -10.03
C PHE A 179 10.56 -8.82 -9.57
N ARG A 180 10.87 -9.75 -10.49
CA ARG A 180 11.43 -11.06 -10.13
C ARG A 180 12.78 -10.92 -9.40
N MET A 181 13.65 -10.01 -9.83
CA MET A 181 14.93 -9.76 -9.18
C MET A 181 14.79 -9.03 -7.85
N LEU A 182 13.86 -8.05 -7.77
CA LEU A 182 13.67 -7.25 -6.57
C LEU A 182 12.97 -8.01 -5.45
N THR A 183 11.99 -8.87 -5.76
CA THR A 183 11.12 -9.49 -4.74
C THR A 183 11.90 -10.23 -3.66
N LEU A 184 12.86 -11.08 -4.06
CA LEU A 184 13.65 -11.86 -3.10
C LEU A 184 14.57 -10.94 -2.26
N LYS A 185 15.28 -10.04 -2.93
CA LYS A 185 16.21 -9.11 -2.26
C LYS A 185 15.53 -8.16 -1.28
N LEU A 186 14.36 -7.62 -1.64
CA LEU A 186 13.55 -6.79 -0.75
C LEU A 186 13.06 -7.60 0.45
N GLY A 187 12.64 -8.85 0.23
CA GLY A 187 12.26 -9.77 1.32
C GLY A 187 13.42 -10.05 2.26
N GLN A 188 14.61 -10.34 1.75
CA GLN A 188 15.83 -10.54 2.53
C GLN A 188 16.26 -9.29 3.31
N ALA A 189 16.07 -8.11 2.70
CA ALA A 189 16.39 -6.82 3.30
C ALA A 189 15.32 -6.35 4.30
N ASN A 190 14.18 -7.03 4.38
CA ASN A 190 13.00 -6.58 5.13
C ASN A 190 12.54 -5.16 4.72
N ILE A 191 12.58 -4.88 3.41
CA ILE A 191 12.22 -3.58 2.82
C ILE A 191 10.84 -3.72 2.13
N PRO A 192 9.79 -3.03 2.60
CA PRO A 192 8.53 -2.93 1.90
C PRO A 192 8.67 -2.10 0.63
N LEU A 193 7.95 -2.49 -0.43
CA LEU A 193 7.83 -1.71 -1.65
C LEU A 193 6.35 -1.40 -1.92
N ILE A 194 6.02 -0.10 -1.90
CA ILE A 194 4.72 0.40 -2.35
C ILE A 194 4.83 0.75 -3.84
N VAL A 195 3.92 0.23 -4.66
CA VAL A 195 3.87 0.52 -6.08
C VAL A 195 2.51 1.12 -6.41
N THR A 196 2.48 2.35 -6.89
CA THR A 196 1.26 2.90 -7.49
C THR A 196 1.18 2.57 -8.97
N ASN A 197 -0.03 2.44 -9.49
CA ASN A 197 -0.23 2.14 -10.91
C ASN A 197 -1.56 2.70 -11.43
N HIS A 198 -1.64 2.90 -12.74
CA HIS A 198 -2.87 3.29 -13.41
C HIS A 198 -3.69 2.06 -13.82
N THR A 199 -5.03 2.24 -13.82
CA THR A 199 -5.95 1.24 -14.36
C THR A 199 -6.53 1.74 -15.66
N TYR A 200 -6.77 0.80 -16.60
CA TYR A 200 -7.35 1.03 -17.92
C TYR A 200 -8.56 0.13 -18.09
N ASP A 201 -9.56 0.60 -18.83
CA ASP A 201 -10.71 -0.20 -19.19
C ASP A 201 -10.31 -1.30 -20.17
N VAL A 202 -10.79 -2.52 -19.93
CA VAL A 202 -10.57 -3.66 -20.82
C VAL A 202 -11.53 -3.56 -21.99
N ILE A 203 -10.99 -3.25 -23.17
CA ILE A 203 -11.78 -3.12 -24.41
C ILE A 203 -12.32 -4.51 -24.79
N GLY A 204 -13.62 -4.59 -25.07
CA GLY A 204 -14.29 -5.82 -25.50
C GLY A 204 -14.75 -6.74 -24.36
N SER A 205 -14.63 -6.33 -23.11
CA SER A 205 -15.23 -7.03 -21.98
C SER A 205 -16.74 -6.77 -21.91
N TYR A 206 -17.54 -7.83 -21.77
CA TYR A 206 -18.99 -7.72 -21.63
C TYR A 206 -19.41 -7.04 -20.30
N VAL A 207 -18.54 -7.11 -19.31
CA VAL A 207 -18.68 -6.39 -18.02
C VAL A 207 -17.57 -5.38 -17.93
N PRO A 208 -17.86 -4.10 -17.59
CA PRO A 208 -16.82 -3.09 -17.41
C PRO A 208 -15.76 -3.58 -16.40
N THR A 209 -14.61 -3.94 -16.92
CA THR A 209 -13.50 -4.48 -16.10
C THR A 209 -12.30 -3.58 -16.27
N LYS A 210 -11.67 -3.21 -15.16
CA LYS A 210 -10.43 -2.42 -15.14
C LYS A 210 -9.25 -3.32 -14.88
N GLU A 211 -8.20 -3.14 -15.64
CA GLU A 211 -6.93 -3.80 -15.45
C GLU A 211 -5.81 -2.81 -15.16
N MET A 212 -4.85 -3.27 -14.36
CA MET A 212 -3.65 -2.54 -14.03
C MET A 212 -2.66 -2.60 -15.21
N GLY A 213 -2.06 -1.48 -15.56
CA GLY A 213 -1.01 -1.39 -16.59
C GLY A 213 0.26 -2.17 -16.22
N GLY A 214 1.17 -2.34 -17.21
CA GLY A 214 2.48 -2.96 -16.98
C GLY A 214 2.51 -4.50 -17.01
N GLY A 215 1.40 -5.15 -17.44
CA GLY A 215 1.34 -6.59 -17.64
C GLY A 215 1.30 -7.41 -16.34
N SER A 216 1.58 -8.72 -16.45
CA SER A 216 1.44 -9.67 -15.34
C SER A 216 2.57 -9.59 -14.30
N GLY A 217 3.69 -8.93 -14.59
CA GLY A 217 4.88 -8.95 -13.73
C GLY A 217 4.61 -8.47 -12.30
N LEU A 218 3.98 -7.31 -12.13
CA LEU A 218 3.61 -6.80 -10.82
C LEU A 218 2.51 -7.64 -10.17
N LYS A 219 1.53 -8.15 -10.96
CA LYS A 219 0.46 -9.03 -10.44
C LYS A 219 1.03 -10.29 -9.77
N TYR A 220 2.11 -10.86 -10.31
CA TYR A 220 2.77 -12.04 -9.69
C TYR A 220 3.60 -11.66 -8.47
N ALA A 221 4.36 -10.57 -8.54
CA ALA A 221 5.28 -10.16 -7.49
C ALA A 221 4.58 -9.60 -6.24
N ALA A 222 3.53 -8.79 -6.43
CA ALA A 222 2.82 -8.17 -5.32
C ALA A 222 2.11 -9.21 -4.44
N SER A 223 2.27 -9.05 -3.13
CA SER A 223 1.53 -9.81 -2.12
C SER A 223 0.11 -9.31 -1.97
N THR A 224 -0.08 -8.00 -2.10
CA THR A 224 -1.39 -7.33 -2.00
C THR A 224 -1.58 -6.38 -3.17
N ILE A 225 -2.75 -6.44 -3.83
CA ILE A 225 -3.16 -5.52 -4.91
C ILE A 225 -4.51 -4.94 -4.54
N ILE A 226 -4.58 -3.61 -4.53
CA ILE A 226 -5.76 -2.87 -4.17
C ILE A 226 -6.17 -1.98 -5.34
N TYR A 227 -7.44 -2.06 -5.74
CA TYR A 227 -8.04 -1.14 -6.70
C TYR A 227 -8.77 -0.03 -5.98
N LEU A 228 -8.48 1.21 -6.39
CA LEU A 228 -9.13 2.41 -5.89
C LEU A 228 -10.09 2.98 -6.93
N THR A 229 -11.31 3.26 -6.50
CA THR A 229 -12.29 4.08 -7.23
C THR A 229 -12.75 5.21 -6.33
N LYS A 230 -13.22 6.32 -6.92
CA LYS A 230 -13.61 7.49 -6.13
C LYS A 230 -14.96 8.03 -6.51
N LYS A 231 -15.64 8.62 -5.53
CA LYS A 231 -16.73 9.57 -5.70
C LYS A 231 -16.39 10.87 -4.95
N LYS A 232 -16.81 12.03 -5.48
CA LYS A 232 -16.57 13.32 -4.83
C LYS A 232 -17.41 13.41 -3.56
N GLU A 233 -16.78 13.81 -2.44
CA GLU A 233 -17.48 14.20 -1.25
C GLU A 233 -17.79 15.70 -1.28
N LYS A 234 -19.02 16.06 -0.97
CA LYS A 234 -19.47 17.44 -0.97
C LYS A 234 -19.97 17.82 0.42
N ASP A 235 -19.52 18.97 0.92
CA ASP A 235 -20.18 19.65 2.04
C ASP A 235 -20.96 20.83 1.46
N GLN A 236 -22.29 20.74 1.54
CA GLN A 236 -23.24 21.65 0.89
C GLN A 236 -23.00 21.68 -0.65
N LYS A 237 -22.40 22.76 -1.19
CA LYS A 237 -22.10 22.95 -2.63
C LYS A 237 -20.61 22.75 -2.97
N GLU A 238 -19.74 22.71 -1.97
CA GLU A 238 -18.29 22.62 -2.17
C GLU A 238 -17.80 21.16 -2.12
N VAL A 239 -16.81 20.85 -2.96
CA VAL A 239 -16.13 19.56 -2.93
C VAL A 239 -15.00 19.64 -1.92
N VAL A 240 -15.16 18.97 -0.78
CA VAL A 240 -14.20 19.02 0.33
C VAL A 240 -13.22 17.85 0.33
N GLY A 241 -13.52 16.82 -0.47
CA GLY A 241 -12.69 15.61 -0.53
C GLY A 241 -13.23 14.56 -1.47
N ASN A 242 -12.76 13.34 -1.28
CA ASN A 242 -13.22 12.15 -1.97
C ASN A 242 -13.59 11.05 -0.98
N ILE A 243 -14.65 10.32 -1.26
CA ILE A 243 -14.86 8.98 -0.72
C ILE A 243 -14.20 7.99 -1.71
N ILE A 244 -13.28 7.22 -1.22
CA ILE A 244 -12.50 6.27 -2.00
C ILE A 244 -12.93 4.86 -1.61
N LYS A 245 -13.43 4.12 -2.59
CA LYS A 245 -13.68 2.69 -2.43
C LYS A 245 -12.40 1.94 -2.76
N ALA A 246 -11.85 1.26 -1.77
CA ALA A 246 -10.68 0.40 -1.90
C ALA A 246 -11.14 -1.06 -1.92
N LYS A 247 -10.72 -1.81 -2.94
CA LYS A 247 -11.07 -3.23 -3.11
C LYS A 247 -9.80 -4.08 -3.25
N THR A 248 -9.68 -5.15 -2.47
CA THR A 248 -8.62 -6.15 -2.65
C THR A 248 -8.88 -7.00 -3.89
N ALA A 249 -7.96 -6.95 -4.85
CA ALA A 249 -7.98 -7.79 -6.04
C ALA A 249 -7.09 -9.03 -5.91
N LYS A 250 -6.08 -8.93 -5.05
CA LYS A 250 -5.19 -10.01 -4.64
C LYS A 250 -4.70 -9.72 -3.24
N SER A 251 -4.65 -10.73 -2.39
CA SER A 251 -3.98 -10.65 -1.11
C SER A 251 -3.45 -12.01 -0.69
N ARG A 252 -2.30 -12.02 -0.01
CA ARG A 252 -1.77 -13.19 0.68
C ARG A 252 -1.99 -13.11 2.19
N LEU A 253 -2.53 -11.99 2.66
CA LEU A 253 -2.72 -11.66 4.08
C LEU A 253 -4.19 -11.63 4.47
N SER A 254 -5.05 -11.20 3.55
CA SER A 254 -6.47 -11.02 3.78
C SER A 254 -7.30 -11.58 2.64
N LYS A 255 -8.61 -11.71 2.86
CA LYS A 255 -9.55 -12.21 1.84
C LYS A 255 -9.60 -11.30 0.62
N GLU A 256 -9.57 -11.92 -0.56
CA GLU A 256 -9.73 -11.20 -1.83
C GLU A 256 -11.19 -10.79 -2.06
N ASN A 257 -11.40 -9.82 -2.95
CA ASN A 257 -12.70 -9.28 -3.34
C ASN A 257 -13.50 -8.59 -2.22
N LYS A 258 -12.89 -8.30 -1.08
CA LYS A 258 -13.45 -7.44 -0.06
C LYS A 258 -13.20 -5.98 -0.39
N ASP A 259 -14.06 -5.10 0.08
CA ASP A 259 -13.91 -3.66 -0.13
C ASP A 259 -14.34 -2.84 1.08
N VAL A 260 -13.78 -1.63 1.19
CA VAL A 260 -14.11 -0.64 2.22
C VAL A 260 -14.17 0.76 1.60
N GLU A 261 -14.91 1.66 2.24
CA GLU A 261 -14.87 3.08 1.90
C GLU A 261 -13.95 3.84 2.84
N ILE A 262 -13.13 4.72 2.28
CA ILE A 262 -12.14 5.55 2.98
C ILE A 262 -12.42 7.00 2.61
N ARG A 263 -12.30 7.93 3.56
CA ARG A 263 -12.47 9.36 3.32
C ARG A 263 -11.14 10.07 3.24
N LEU A 264 -10.94 10.83 2.16
CA LEU A 264 -9.76 11.66 1.93
C LEU A 264 -10.17 13.12 1.76
N PHE A 265 -9.75 13.96 2.69
CA PHE A 265 -9.91 15.41 2.61
C PHE A 265 -8.79 16.06 1.80
N TYR A 266 -9.10 17.20 1.16
CA TYR A 266 -8.10 17.94 0.38
C TYR A 266 -7.20 18.84 1.23
N ASP A 267 -7.60 19.13 2.46
CA ASP A 267 -6.86 19.94 3.40
C ASP A 267 -5.90 19.12 4.28
N GLU A 268 -5.38 19.74 5.34
CA GLU A 268 -4.42 19.14 6.28
C GLU A 268 -4.92 17.89 7.02
N ARG A 269 -6.24 17.68 7.08
CA ARG A 269 -6.84 16.47 7.69
C ARG A 269 -6.42 15.19 6.95
N GLY A 270 -6.27 15.27 5.61
CA GLY A 270 -5.82 14.14 4.81
C GLY A 270 -6.74 12.93 4.89
N LEU A 271 -6.18 11.75 5.19
CA LEU A 271 -6.96 10.53 5.40
C LEU A 271 -7.71 10.58 6.73
N ASP A 272 -9.00 10.31 6.68
CA ASP A 272 -9.81 10.15 7.89
C ASP A 272 -9.53 8.79 8.51
N ARG A 273 -9.02 8.82 9.73
CA ARG A 273 -8.60 7.63 10.44
C ARG A 273 -9.74 6.67 10.75
N TYR A 274 -10.93 7.20 11.05
CA TYR A 274 -12.05 6.45 11.59
C TYR A 274 -13.17 6.17 10.58
N TYR A 275 -13.16 6.85 9.43
CA TYR A 275 -14.20 6.66 8.43
C TYR A 275 -14.22 5.22 7.93
N GLY A 276 -15.43 4.66 7.78
CA GLY A 276 -15.66 3.26 7.41
C GLY A 276 -15.78 2.30 8.61
N LEU A 277 -15.39 2.73 9.83
CA LEU A 277 -15.57 1.89 11.02
C LEU A 277 -17.04 1.69 11.39
N LEU A 278 -17.92 2.65 11.06
CA LEU A 278 -19.36 2.50 11.30
C LEU A 278 -19.93 1.36 10.45
N ASP A 279 -19.54 1.28 9.19
CA ASP A 279 -19.98 0.21 8.27
C ASP A 279 -19.41 -1.14 8.73
N LEU A 280 -18.16 -1.18 9.18
CA LEU A 280 -17.56 -2.40 9.73
C LEU A 280 -18.31 -2.89 10.97
N GLY A 281 -18.66 -2.00 11.89
CA GLY A 281 -19.40 -2.36 13.09
C GLY A 281 -20.85 -2.79 12.79
N GLU A 282 -21.46 -2.28 11.72
CA GLU A 282 -22.77 -2.73 11.22
C GLU A 282 -22.68 -4.15 10.65
N ILE A 283 -21.62 -4.46 9.88
CA ILE A 283 -21.34 -5.81 9.38
C ILE A 283 -21.22 -6.83 10.53
N GLY A 284 -20.61 -6.43 11.64
CA GLY A 284 -20.41 -7.29 12.82
C GLY A 284 -21.51 -7.23 13.86
N ASP A 285 -22.67 -6.60 13.56
CA ASP A 285 -23.78 -6.41 14.51
C ASP A 285 -23.40 -5.68 15.82
N LEU A 286 -22.30 -4.91 15.83
CA LEU A 286 -21.89 -4.13 16.99
C LEU A 286 -22.86 -2.98 17.28
N TRP A 287 -23.45 -2.43 16.22
CA TRP A 287 -24.52 -1.44 16.25
C TRP A 287 -25.43 -1.55 15.02
N LYS A 288 -26.58 -0.89 15.10
CA LYS A 288 -27.56 -0.86 14.01
C LYS A 288 -27.74 0.57 13.50
N ASN A 289 -27.83 0.70 12.19
CA ASN A 289 -28.20 1.95 11.55
C ASN A 289 -29.72 1.98 11.37
N VAL A 290 -30.39 2.90 12.04
CA VAL A 290 -31.82 3.13 11.89
C VAL A 290 -32.07 4.55 11.42
N ALA A 291 -32.49 4.70 10.17
CA ALA A 291 -32.75 6.01 9.53
C ALA A 291 -31.57 7.00 9.64
N GLY A 292 -30.33 6.53 9.39
CA GLY A 292 -29.12 7.33 9.43
C GLY A 292 -28.56 7.61 10.82
N ARG A 293 -29.13 7.01 11.86
CA ARG A 293 -28.64 7.09 13.24
C ARG A 293 -28.12 5.73 13.69
N TYR A 294 -26.95 5.76 14.32
CA TYR A 294 -26.33 4.59 14.94
C TYR A 294 -26.67 4.53 16.42
N GLU A 295 -27.06 3.38 16.91
CA GLU A 295 -27.31 3.15 18.33
C GLU A 295 -26.01 2.67 18.99
N ILE A 296 -25.30 3.63 19.62
CA ILE A 296 -24.00 3.39 20.27
C ILE A 296 -24.15 3.81 21.74
N HIS A 297 -23.76 2.94 22.68
CA HIS A 297 -23.89 3.17 24.13
C HIS A 297 -25.30 3.56 24.56
N GLY A 298 -26.33 2.96 23.92
CA GLY A 298 -27.73 3.25 24.23
C GLY A 298 -28.24 4.61 23.73
N LYS A 299 -27.47 5.33 22.93
CA LYS A 299 -27.83 6.61 22.33
C LYS A 299 -27.93 6.50 20.81
N LYS A 300 -28.94 7.15 20.22
CA LYS A 300 -29.10 7.26 18.77
C LYS A 300 -28.39 8.51 18.25
N VAL A 301 -27.28 8.34 17.54
CA VAL A 301 -26.38 9.41 17.12
C VAL A 301 -26.20 9.38 15.60
N TYR A 302 -26.16 10.55 14.96
CA TYR A 302 -25.85 10.65 13.53
C TYR A 302 -24.36 10.37 13.24
N ALA A 303 -24.06 9.76 12.12
CA ALA A 303 -22.68 9.51 11.67
C ALA A 303 -21.81 10.77 11.70
N LYS A 304 -22.36 11.92 11.27
CA LYS A 304 -21.64 13.21 11.29
C LYS A 304 -21.17 13.60 12.69
N GLU A 305 -21.97 13.35 13.72
CA GLU A 305 -21.60 13.65 15.11
C GLU A 305 -20.53 12.67 15.63
N ILE A 306 -20.63 11.41 15.27
CA ILE A 306 -19.66 10.38 15.65
C ILE A 306 -18.27 10.72 15.06
N TYR A 307 -18.21 11.03 13.77
CA TYR A 307 -16.96 11.40 13.12
C TYR A 307 -16.40 12.78 13.51
N LYS A 308 -17.24 13.64 14.10
CA LYS A 308 -16.78 14.92 14.67
C LYS A 308 -16.10 14.73 16.04
N ASN A 309 -16.53 13.73 16.79
CA ASN A 309 -16.03 13.44 18.14
C ASN A 309 -15.60 11.96 18.25
N PRO A 310 -14.66 11.48 17.41
CA PRO A 310 -14.37 10.05 17.26
C PRO A 310 -13.91 9.41 18.58
N ASP A 311 -13.12 10.08 19.39
CA ASP A 311 -12.57 9.52 20.63
C ASP A 311 -13.66 9.22 21.69
N THR A 312 -14.82 9.87 21.58
CA THR A 312 -15.97 9.60 22.46
C THR A 312 -16.66 8.29 22.11
N TYR A 313 -16.64 7.91 20.84
CA TYR A 313 -17.41 6.77 20.32
C TYR A 313 -16.53 5.58 20.00
N PHE A 314 -15.32 5.79 19.54
CA PHE A 314 -14.34 4.75 19.22
C PHE A 314 -13.34 4.62 20.38
N THR A 315 -13.86 4.22 21.56
CA THR A 315 -13.02 3.93 22.72
C THR A 315 -12.10 2.74 22.46
N PRO A 316 -11.04 2.51 23.25
CA PRO A 316 -10.17 1.33 23.09
C PRO A 316 -10.95 0.01 23.05
N GLU A 317 -11.99 -0.14 23.88
CA GLU A 317 -12.83 -1.35 23.92
C GLU A 317 -13.64 -1.52 22.63
N VAL A 318 -14.20 -0.41 22.09
CA VAL A 318 -14.92 -0.41 20.82
C VAL A 318 -13.97 -0.74 19.67
N LEU A 319 -12.78 -0.16 19.66
CA LEU A 319 -11.77 -0.46 18.64
C LEU A 319 -11.33 -1.93 18.71
N GLN A 320 -11.19 -2.49 19.91
CA GLN A 320 -10.87 -3.92 20.04
C GLN A 320 -11.99 -4.82 19.50
N ALA A 321 -13.26 -4.48 19.77
CA ALA A 321 -14.40 -5.21 19.20
C ALA A 321 -14.46 -5.09 17.67
N LEU A 322 -14.17 -3.89 17.13
CA LEU A 322 -14.06 -3.68 15.68
C LEU A 322 -12.90 -4.46 15.05
N ASP A 323 -11.79 -4.64 15.77
CA ASP A 323 -10.67 -5.46 15.30
C ASP A 323 -11.06 -6.94 15.20
N GLU A 324 -11.78 -7.46 16.18
CA GLU A 324 -12.31 -8.84 16.12
C GLU A 324 -13.27 -9.04 14.94
N ILE A 325 -14.09 -8.02 14.63
CA ILE A 325 -14.96 -8.04 13.45
C ILE A 325 -14.10 -8.01 12.17
N ALA A 326 -13.09 -7.13 12.11
CA ALA A 326 -12.19 -7.03 10.97
C ALA A 326 -11.46 -8.35 10.71
N GLN A 327 -11.00 -9.02 11.75
CA GLN A 327 -10.35 -10.34 11.65
C GLN A 327 -11.31 -11.38 11.07
N LYS A 328 -12.55 -11.46 11.52
CA LYS A 328 -13.57 -12.36 10.97
C LYS A 328 -13.93 -12.03 9.52
N GLU A 329 -14.06 -10.73 9.21
CA GLU A 329 -14.49 -10.28 7.87
C GLU A 329 -13.36 -10.40 6.84
N PHE A 330 -12.12 -10.06 7.19
CA PHE A 330 -11.03 -9.88 6.24
C PHE A 330 -9.93 -10.94 6.31
N SER A 331 -9.66 -11.60 7.46
CA SER A 331 -8.57 -12.58 7.55
C SER A 331 -8.90 -13.90 6.87
N TYR A 332 -7.85 -14.58 6.36
CA TYR A 332 -8.00 -15.96 5.89
C TYR A 332 -8.23 -16.92 7.06
N GLY A 333 -9.08 -17.93 6.85
CA GLY A 333 -9.32 -19.00 7.81
C GLY A 333 -10.19 -18.62 9.01
N SER A 334 -10.79 -17.45 8.96
CA SER A 334 -11.75 -16.97 9.96
C SER A 334 -13.19 -17.27 9.55
#